data_bc9d443049fcfdad5b1d253e0bb1fe04
#
_entry.id   bc9d443049fcfdad5b1d253e0bb1fe04
#
_cell.length_a   1.000
_cell.length_b   1.000
_cell.length_c   1.000
_cell.angle_alpha   90.00
_cell.angle_beta   90.00
_cell.angle_gamma   90.00
#
_symmetry.space_group_name_H-M   'P 1'
#
loop_
_entity.id
_entity.type
_entity.pdbx_description
1 polymer ?
#
loop_
_entity_poly.entity_id
_entity_poly.type
_entity_poly.pdbx_seq_one_letter_code
_entity_poly.pdbx_strand_id
1 'polypeptide(L)'
;VNNLATPAFGDDTALLNAIAAGQCDVGIVNSYYFGRLEKADPSFPVKLFWPNQQDRGVHVNISGAGVTAHAKHPDEAVAFLEWLTTEEAQRVFADVNQEFPANESVAPSEEVASWGDFKRDDVNVEVAGRRQAEAIMLMDRVGWH
;
A
#
# COMPACT_ATOMS: atom_id res chain seq x y z
N VAL A 1 12.43 -3.64 -16.36
CA VAL A 1 11.71 -2.88 -17.38
C VAL A 1 11.56 -3.68 -18.67
N ASN A 2 12.64 -4.23 -19.23
CA ASN A 2 12.61 -4.93 -20.52
C ASN A 2 11.76 -6.23 -20.57
N ASN A 3 11.37 -6.77 -19.42
CA ASN A 3 10.60 -8.01 -19.29
C ASN A 3 9.16 -7.76 -18.84
N LEU A 4 8.67 -6.52 -18.91
CA LEU A 4 7.27 -6.24 -18.63
C LEU A 4 6.40 -6.81 -19.75
N ALA A 5 5.27 -7.40 -19.40
CA ALA A 5 4.27 -7.90 -20.36
C ALA A 5 3.58 -6.75 -21.13
N THR A 6 3.46 -5.60 -20.46
CA THR A 6 2.83 -4.37 -20.98
C THR A 6 3.69 -3.17 -20.60
N PRO A 7 3.51 -1.99 -21.21
CA PRO A 7 3.99 -0.73 -20.63
C PRO A 7 3.45 -0.56 -19.18
N ALA A 8 4.13 0.24 -18.37
CA ALA A 8 3.67 0.53 -17.01
C ALA A 8 2.28 1.20 -17.05
N PHE A 9 1.41 0.78 -16.15
CA PHE A 9 0.09 1.39 -15.99
C PHE A 9 0.19 2.66 -15.14
N GLY A 10 -0.71 3.61 -15.38
CA GLY A 10 -0.73 4.89 -14.67
C GLY A 10 -1.26 4.80 -13.23
N ASP A 11 -1.96 3.70 -12.89
CA ASP A 11 -2.49 3.44 -11.55
C ASP A 11 -2.71 1.95 -11.26
N ASP A 12 -2.81 1.60 -9.98
CA ASP A 12 -2.92 0.23 -9.49
C ASP A 12 -4.25 -0.43 -9.91
N THR A 13 -5.34 0.34 -10.00
CA THR A 13 -6.66 -0.18 -10.43
C THR A 13 -6.64 -0.60 -11.90
N ALA A 14 -5.98 0.20 -12.75
CA ALA A 14 -5.80 -0.14 -14.17
C ALA A 14 -4.99 -1.43 -14.33
N LEU A 15 -3.91 -1.59 -13.54
CA LEU A 15 -3.10 -2.82 -13.53
C LEU A 15 -3.91 -4.04 -13.07
N LEU A 16 -4.70 -3.93 -11.99
CA LEU A 16 -5.55 -5.02 -11.51
C LEU A 16 -6.60 -5.44 -12.55
N ASN A 17 -7.22 -4.49 -13.22
CA ASN A 17 -8.15 -4.78 -14.32
C ASN A 17 -7.47 -5.43 -15.52
N ALA A 18 -6.23 -5.06 -15.82
CA ALA A 18 -5.44 -5.69 -16.88
C ALA A 18 -5.09 -7.16 -16.55
N ILE A 19 -4.76 -7.44 -15.28
CA ILE A 19 -4.59 -8.83 -14.79
C ILE A 19 -5.89 -9.60 -14.93
N ALA A 20 -7.01 -9.05 -14.48
CA ALA A 20 -8.32 -9.67 -14.59
C ALA A 20 -8.72 -9.96 -16.05
N ALA A 21 -8.30 -9.12 -16.99
CA ALA A 21 -8.51 -9.30 -18.43
C ALA A 21 -7.48 -10.22 -19.10
N GLY A 22 -6.51 -10.78 -18.38
CA GLY A 22 -5.47 -11.67 -18.91
C GLY A 22 -4.40 -10.98 -19.75
N GLN A 23 -4.20 -9.67 -19.59
CA GLN A 23 -3.15 -8.94 -20.30
C GLN A 23 -1.76 -9.15 -19.66
N CYS A 24 -1.73 -9.49 -18.39
CA CYS A 24 -0.54 -9.90 -17.64
C CYS A 24 -0.94 -10.88 -16.52
N ASP A 25 0.00 -11.71 -16.08
CA ASP A 25 -0.26 -12.75 -15.08
C ASP A 25 -0.04 -12.25 -13.65
N VAL A 26 0.84 -11.26 -13.46
CA VAL A 26 1.26 -10.73 -12.13
C VAL A 26 1.44 -9.23 -12.21
N GLY A 27 1.12 -8.54 -11.12
CA GLY A 27 1.38 -7.12 -10.95
C GLY A 27 1.77 -6.78 -9.51
N ILE A 28 2.46 -5.66 -9.32
CA ILE A 28 2.79 -5.12 -7.99
C ILE A 28 1.90 -3.91 -7.75
N VAL A 29 1.08 -3.99 -6.71
CA VAL A 29 0.09 -2.98 -6.35
C VAL A 29 0.01 -2.82 -4.84
N ASN A 30 -0.57 -1.73 -4.37
CA ASN A 30 -0.98 -1.64 -2.98
C ASN A 30 -2.24 -2.49 -2.75
N SER A 31 -2.26 -3.27 -1.68
CA SER A 31 -3.32 -4.27 -1.40
C SER A 31 -4.72 -3.66 -1.28
N TYR A 32 -4.84 -2.44 -0.79
CA TYR A 32 -6.14 -1.78 -0.63
C TYR A 32 -6.86 -1.50 -1.96
N TYR A 33 -6.16 -1.35 -3.08
CA TYR A 33 -6.81 -1.26 -4.40
C TYR A 33 -7.48 -2.58 -4.78
N PHE A 34 -6.82 -3.70 -4.52
CA PHE A 34 -7.42 -5.02 -4.69
C PHE A 34 -8.65 -5.17 -3.79
N GLY A 35 -8.55 -4.85 -2.50
CA GLY A 35 -9.66 -4.93 -1.56
C GLY A 35 -10.89 -4.13 -1.99
N ARG A 36 -10.70 -2.94 -2.57
CA ARG A 36 -11.82 -2.16 -3.09
C ARG A 36 -12.53 -2.84 -4.26
N LEU A 37 -11.77 -3.48 -5.17
CA LEU A 37 -12.34 -4.21 -6.30
C LEU A 37 -13.02 -5.50 -5.86
N GLU A 38 -12.42 -6.27 -4.95
CA GLU A 38 -12.99 -7.49 -4.38
C GLU A 38 -14.28 -7.19 -3.61
N LYS A 39 -14.31 -6.11 -2.83
CA LYS A 39 -15.53 -5.64 -2.13
C LYS A 39 -16.64 -5.23 -3.09
N ALA A 40 -16.30 -4.60 -4.21
CA ALA A 40 -17.26 -4.21 -5.24
C ALA A 40 -17.76 -5.42 -6.07
N ASP A 41 -16.89 -6.39 -6.32
CA ASP A 41 -17.19 -7.64 -7.03
C ASP A 41 -16.47 -8.83 -6.36
N PRO A 42 -17.15 -9.59 -5.50
CA PRO A 42 -16.58 -10.77 -4.85
C PRO A 42 -16.13 -11.89 -5.82
N SER A 43 -16.48 -11.79 -7.09
CA SER A 43 -16.03 -12.72 -8.16
C SER A 43 -14.82 -12.21 -8.92
N PHE A 44 -14.22 -11.09 -8.51
CA PHE A 44 -13.07 -10.48 -9.18
C PHE A 44 -11.93 -11.51 -9.34
N PRO A 45 -11.48 -11.83 -10.58
CA PRO A 45 -10.66 -13.01 -10.84
C PRO A 45 -9.16 -12.79 -10.60
N VAL A 46 -8.81 -12.03 -9.56
CA VAL A 46 -7.42 -11.77 -9.13
C VAL A 46 -7.25 -12.27 -7.69
N LYS A 47 -6.05 -12.63 -7.31
CA LYS A 47 -5.71 -13.07 -5.95
C LYS A 47 -4.46 -12.37 -5.46
N LEU A 48 -4.40 -12.09 -4.16
CA LEU A 48 -3.20 -11.60 -3.50
C LEU A 48 -2.16 -12.72 -3.35
N PHE A 49 -0.92 -12.35 -3.53
CA PHE A 49 0.25 -13.17 -3.26
C PHE A 49 1.25 -12.37 -2.43
N TRP A 50 1.60 -12.89 -1.26
CA TRP A 50 2.59 -12.27 -0.38
C TRP A 50 3.99 -12.80 -0.72
N PRO A 51 4.87 -12.01 -1.36
CA PRO A 51 6.20 -12.46 -1.74
C PRO A 51 7.14 -12.55 -0.53
N ASN A 52 8.31 -13.20 -0.73
CA ASN A 52 9.42 -13.27 0.21
C ASN A 52 9.08 -13.88 1.59
N GLN A 53 8.06 -14.71 1.69
CA GLN A 53 7.62 -15.28 2.98
C GLN A 53 8.65 -16.23 3.60
N GLN A 54 9.53 -16.83 2.79
CA GLN A 54 10.65 -17.68 3.23
C GLN A 54 11.94 -16.88 3.51
N ASP A 55 11.94 -15.58 3.27
CA ASP A 55 13.08 -14.68 3.40
C ASP A 55 12.68 -13.46 4.25
N ARG A 56 12.94 -12.26 3.77
CA ARG A 56 12.75 -11.00 4.52
C ARG A 56 11.28 -10.62 4.79
N GLY A 57 10.36 -11.15 4.05
CA GLY A 57 8.95 -10.77 4.10
C GLY A 57 8.54 -9.81 2.97
N VAL A 58 7.26 -9.47 2.92
CA VAL A 58 6.71 -8.53 1.94
C VAL A 58 6.94 -7.09 2.40
N HIS A 59 7.25 -6.20 1.43
CA HIS A 59 7.32 -4.76 1.71
C HIS A 59 5.96 -4.24 2.19
N VAL A 60 5.98 -3.49 3.30
CA VAL A 60 4.80 -2.79 3.82
C VAL A 60 4.96 -1.31 3.53
N ASN A 61 4.07 -0.78 2.70
CA ASN A 61 3.99 0.65 2.46
C ASN A 61 3.25 1.32 3.62
N ILE A 62 3.75 2.46 4.10
CA ILE A 62 3.22 3.17 5.26
C ILE A 62 2.75 4.54 4.83
N SER A 63 1.49 4.87 5.13
CA SER A 63 0.99 6.23 5.01
C SER A 63 1.56 7.10 6.13
N GLY A 64 1.96 8.31 5.81
CA GLY A 64 2.52 9.25 6.77
C GLY A 64 1.90 10.63 6.62
N ALA A 65 1.92 11.39 7.70
CA ALA A 65 1.47 12.78 7.71
C ALA A 65 2.38 13.63 8.60
N GLY A 66 2.39 14.94 8.36
CA GLY A 66 3.20 15.88 9.13
C GLY A 66 2.64 17.29 9.10
N VAL A 67 2.96 18.08 10.13
CA VAL A 67 2.61 19.50 10.20
C VAL A 67 3.63 20.30 9.39
N THR A 68 3.17 21.13 8.46
CA THR A 68 4.06 21.98 7.66
C THR A 68 4.62 23.14 8.51
N ALA A 69 5.82 23.61 8.17
CA ALA A 69 6.49 24.70 8.89
C ALA A 69 5.69 26.03 8.93
N HIS A 70 4.76 26.21 8.00
CA HIS A 70 3.92 27.41 7.88
C HIS A 70 2.44 27.13 8.12
N ALA A 71 2.12 26.06 8.86
CA ALA A 71 0.74 25.76 9.25
C ALA A 71 0.14 26.96 10.03
N LYS A 72 -1.06 27.38 9.66
CA LYS A 72 -1.75 28.49 10.35
C LYS A 72 -2.31 28.07 11.71
N HIS A 73 -2.59 26.81 11.88
CA HIS A 73 -3.18 26.18 13.06
C HIS A 73 -2.37 24.92 13.43
N PRO A 74 -1.12 25.08 13.94
CA PRO A 74 -0.23 23.95 14.20
C PRO A 74 -0.74 23.05 15.33
N ASP A 75 -1.32 23.61 16.37
CA ASP A 75 -1.82 22.82 17.52
C ASP A 75 -3.03 21.95 17.12
N GLU A 76 -3.94 22.51 16.32
CA GLU A 76 -5.08 21.74 15.78
C GLU A 76 -4.62 20.67 14.78
N ALA A 77 -3.57 20.97 14.02
CA ALA A 77 -2.98 19.99 13.10
C ALA A 77 -2.34 18.82 13.87
N VAL A 78 -1.63 19.09 14.96
CA VAL A 78 -1.08 18.06 15.84
C VAL A 78 -2.21 17.24 16.47
N ALA A 79 -3.24 17.88 17.03
CA ALA A 79 -4.38 17.19 17.60
C ALA A 79 -5.10 16.27 16.58
N PHE A 80 -5.20 16.71 15.31
CA PHE A 80 -5.74 15.90 14.24
C PHE A 80 -4.84 14.69 13.92
N LEU A 81 -3.53 14.86 13.86
CA LEU A 81 -2.59 13.74 13.65
C LEU A 81 -2.65 12.72 14.79
N GLU A 82 -2.75 13.20 16.06
CA GLU A 82 -2.94 12.32 17.20
C GLU A 82 -4.27 11.55 17.11
N TRP A 83 -5.36 12.23 16.73
CA TRP A 83 -6.66 11.57 16.52
C TRP A 83 -6.57 10.49 15.44
N LEU A 84 -5.83 10.72 14.34
CA LEU A 84 -5.66 9.71 13.28
C LEU A 84 -5.05 8.40 13.77
N THR A 85 -4.35 8.39 14.92
CA THR A 85 -3.78 7.18 15.53
C THR A 85 -4.71 6.49 16.53
N THR A 86 -5.87 7.09 16.83
CA THR A 86 -6.85 6.51 17.76
C THR A 86 -7.52 5.28 17.16
N GLU A 87 -8.11 4.44 18.03
CA GLU A 87 -8.90 3.28 17.57
C GLU A 87 -10.04 3.68 16.64
N GLU A 88 -10.73 4.80 16.96
CA GLU A 88 -11.85 5.30 16.17
C GLU A 88 -11.43 5.59 14.73
N ALA A 89 -10.38 6.40 14.53
CA ALA A 89 -9.89 6.76 13.22
C ALA A 89 -9.34 5.54 12.46
N GLN A 90 -8.59 4.68 13.14
CA GLN A 90 -7.98 3.49 12.53
C GLN A 90 -9.03 2.45 12.10
N ARG A 91 -10.16 2.34 12.79
CA ARG A 91 -11.31 1.53 12.32
C ARG A 91 -11.89 2.07 11.03
N VAL A 92 -12.02 3.40 10.90
CA VAL A 92 -12.49 4.02 9.66
C VAL A 92 -11.56 3.69 8.49
N PHE A 93 -10.23 3.77 8.67
CA PHE A 93 -9.27 3.39 7.64
C PHE A 93 -9.37 1.90 7.26
N ALA A 94 -9.48 1.02 8.26
CA ALA A 94 -9.61 -0.42 8.03
C ALA A 94 -10.89 -0.75 7.23
N ASP A 95 -12.04 -0.20 7.63
CA ASP A 95 -13.34 -0.58 7.08
C ASP A 95 -13.65 0.09 5.73
N VAL A 96 -13.20 1.35 5.55
CA VAL A 96 -13.52 2.13 4.34
C VAL A 96 -12.45 1.95 3.27
N ASN A 97 -11.18 2.02 3.65
CA ASN A 97 -10.07 1.97 2.71
C ASN A 97 -9.49 0.58 2.48
N GLN A 98 -9.87 -0.43 3.27
CA GLN A 98 -9.29 -1.77 3.23
C GLN A 98 -7.78 -1.76 3.55
N GLU A 99 -7.39 -0.92 4.51
CA GLU A 99 -6.02 -0.78 4.97
C GLU A 99 -5.78 -1.58 6.25
N PHE A 100 -4.55 -2.05 6.45
CA PHE A 100 -4.14 -2.60 7.74
C PHE A 100 -3.99 -1.45 8.76
N PRO A 101 -4.64 -1.53 9.95
CA PRO A 101 -4.47 -0.51 10.98
C PRO A 101 -3.01 -0.38 11.42
N ALA A 102 -2.54 0.86 11.61
CA ALA A 102 -1.24 1.12 12.22
C ALA A 102 -1.28 0.99 13.76
N ASN A 103 -2.45 1.13 14.35
CA ASN A 103 -2.68 0.92 15.78
C ASN A 103 -2.92 -0.57 16.04
N GLU A 104 -2.01 -1.22 16.78
CA GLU A 104 -2.04 -2.66 17.06
C GLU A 104 -3.26 -3.12 17.92
N SER A 105 -3.97 -2.19 18.59
CA SER A 105 -5.20 -2.49 19.30
C SER A 105 -6.43 -2.63 18.38
N VAL A 106 -6.30 -2.24 17.11
CA VAL A 106 -7.38 -2.29 16.12
C VAL A 106 -7.17 -3.49 15.20
N ALA A 107 -8.15 -4.39 15.15
CA ALA A 107 -8.15 -5.49 14.20
C ALA A 107 -8.41 -4.96 12.77
N PRO A 108 -7.83 -5.57 11.74
CA PRO A 108 -8.20 -5.29 10.35
C PRO A 108 -9.68 -5.62 10.12
N SER A 109 -10.26 -5.10 9.02
CA SER A 109 -11.61 -5.49 8.59
C SER A 109 -11.67 -7.01 8.31
N GLU A 110 -12.86 -7.60 8.32
CA GLU A 110 -13.04 -9.02 8.01
C GLU A 110 -12.48 -9.38 6.63
N GLU A 111 -12.63 -8.49 5.65
CA GLU A 111 -12.11 -8.65 4.31
C GLU A 111 -10.59 -8.67 4.30
N VAL A 112 -9.94 -7.68 4.91
CA VAL A 112 -8.48 -7.61 5.01
C VAL A 112 -7.92 -8.81 5.80
N ALA A 113 -8.59 -9.23 6.87
CA ALA A 113 -8.24 -10.42 7.64
C ALA A 113 -8.33 -11.71 6.80
N SER A 114 -9.27 -11.79 5.85
CA SER A 114 -9.44 -12.95 4.96
C SER A 114 -8.26 -13.18 4.02
N TRP A 115 -7.41 -12.17 3.78
CA TRP A 115 -6.20 -12.30 2.95
C TRP A 115 -5.09 -13.10 3.62
N GLY A 116 -5.28 -13.51 4.87
CA GLY A 116 -4.37 -14.34 5.65
C GLY A 116 -3.19 -13.58 6.26
N ASP A 117 -2.47 -14.29 7.11
CA ASP A 117 -1.27 -13.76 7.75
C ASP A 117 -0.09 -13.73 6.77
N PHE A 118 0.77 -12.75 6.95
CA PHE A 118 2.01 -12.64 6.18
C PHE A 118 3.16 -12.10 7.04
N LYS A 119 4.36 -12.51 6.67
CA LYS A 119 5.59 -11.94 7.21
C LYS A 119 5.86 -10.61 6.53
N ARG A 120 5.88 -9.53 7.32
CA ARG A 120 6.27 -8.20 6.85
C ARG A 120 7.79 -8.03 6.86
N ASP A 121 8.31 -7.21 5.95
CA ASP A 121 9.70 -6.77 5.93
C ASP A 121 9.91 -5.73 7.05
N ASP A 122 10.97 -5.89 7.83
CA ASP A 122 11.31 -5.03 8.97
C ASP A 122 12.12 -3.79 8.57
N VAL A 123 12.23 -3.49 7.27
CA VAL A 123 12.97 -2.31 6.78
C VAL A 123 12.35 -1.04 7.34
N ASN A 124 13.17 -0.26 8.06
CA ASN A 124 12.78 1.05 8.52
C ASN A 124 12.61 2.01 7.34
N VAL A 125 11.45 2.67 7.24
CA VAL A 125 11.11 3.60 6.15
C VAL A 125 12.10 4.77 6.01
N GLU A 126 12.80 5.15 7.07
CA GLU A 126 13.88 6.14 7.03
C GLU A 126 15.01 5.71 6.10
N VAL A 127 15.31 4.41 6.03
CA VAL A 127 16.32 3.87 5.10
C VAL A 127 15.86 4.06 3.66
N ALA A 128 14.58 3.83 3.37
CA ALA A 128 13.99 4.07 2.05
C ALA A 128 14.08 5.56 1.70
N GLY A 129 13.73 6.45 2.63
CA GLY A 129 13.85 7.90 2.43
C GLY A 129 15.27 8.35 2.13
N ARG A 130 16.26 7.87 2.87
CA ARG A 130 17.68 8.19 2.63
C ARG A 130 18.20 7.73 1.27
N ARG A 131 17.64 6.65 0.71
CA ARG A 131 18.03 6.09 -0.58
C ARG A 131 17.15 6.54 -1.75
N GLN A 132 16.20 7.42 -1.53
CA GLN A 132 15.26 7.85 -2.55
C GLN A 132 15.95 8.42 -3.79
N ALA A 133 16.96 9.29 -3.61
CA ALA A 133 17.69 9.86 -4.75
C ALA A 133 18.40 8.80 -5.59
N GLU A 134 19.02 7.81 -4.95
CA GLU A 134 19.68 6.68 -5.64
C GLU A 134 18.67 5.81 -6.40
N ALA A 135 17.49 5.59 -5.80
CA ALA A 135 16.41 4.83 -6.41
C ALA A 135 15.87 5.54 -7.67
N ILE A 136 15.62 6.84 -7.59
CA ILE A 136 15.18 7.66 -8.74
C ILE A 136 16.20 7.59 -9.88
N MET A 137 17.49 7.79 -9.58
CA MET A 137 18.55 7.67 -10.60
C MET A 137 18.63 6.28 -11.23
N LEU A 138 18.33 5.23 -10.46
CA LEU A 138 18.27 3.87 -10.98
C LEU A 138 17.07 3.70 -11.92
N MET A 139 15.90 4.20 -11.52
CA MET A 139 14.68 4.16 -12.33
C MET A 139 14.89 4.86 -13.67
N ASP A 140 15.43 6.08 -13.65
CA ASP A 140 15.77 6.84 -14.87
C ASP A 140 16.74 6.06 -15.78
N ARG A 141 17.78 5.47 -15.18
CA ARG A 141 18.80 4.70 -15.93
C ARG A 141 18.22 3.50 -16.67
N VAL A 142 17.23 2.84 -16.08
CA VAL A 142 16.58 1.66 -16.67
C VAL A 142 15.34 2.00 -17.51
N GLY A 143 14.99 3.29 -17.62
CA GLY A 143 13.85 3.75 -18.41
C GLY A 143 12.49 3.44 -17.76
N TRP A 144 12.42 3.47 -16.45
CA TRP A 144 11.15 3.39 -15.72
C TRP A 144 10.60 4.82 -15.52
N HIS A 145 9.54 5.18 -16.23
CA HIS A 145 8.89 6.50 -16.18
C HIS A 145 7.41 6.34 -15.86
#